data_63b0a0cf1cc05efbd3da408c9b50cf42
#
_entry.id   63b0a0cf1cc05efbd3da408c9b50cf42
#
_cell.length_a   1.000
_cell.length_b   1.000
_cell.length_c   1.000
_cell.angle_alpha   90.00
_cell.angle_beta   90.00
_cell.angle_gamma   90.00
#
_symmetry.space_group_name_H-M   'P 1'
#
loop_
_entity.id
_entity.type
_entity.pdbx_description
1 polymer ?
#
loop_
_entity_poly.entity_id
_entity_poly.type
_entity_poly.pdbx_seq_one_letter_code
_entity_poly.pdbx_strand_id
1 'polypeptide(L)'
;MSNVFYAPGEPRAAKVNDLFAAIARRYDLLNDLQSFGLHRRWKRRVATLAAAAPGARALDLCCGTGDLAFALARRGAKTTGLDFSEKMLEVAEARIQRLKSRTPNSQLPAPNFIRGDAQQIPFPDNSFDIVTVGYGLRNLASWERGLEEMFRVARPGARLIVLDFGKPPNALWRKLYFTHLKISVPLIGWLFCGNAQAYAYILESLKHFPAQLAVAGKMRDLKLANVRVINLLGGAMAINCGEKPA
;
A
#
# COMPACT_ATOMS: atom_id res chain seq x y z
N MET A 1 13.30 20.51 -16.42
CA MET A 1 12.41 19.56 -17.10
C MET A 1 11.24 19.29 -16.17
N SER A 2 10.03 19.66 -16.57
CA SER A 2 8.81 19.37 -15.81
C SER A 2 8.65 17.85 -15.72
N ASN A 3 8.49 17.33 -14.52
CA ASN A 3 8.43 15.87 -14.31
C ASN A 3 7.07 15.37 -14.82
N VAL A 4 7.11 14.54 -15.85
CA VAL A 4 5.95 14.01 -16.58
C VAL A 4 4.96 13.27 -15.67
N PHE A 5 5.40 12.83 -14.48
CA PHE A 5 4.56 12.10 -13.50
C PHE A 5 3.83 13.01 -12.51
N TYR A 6 4.08 14.31 -12.51
CA TYR A 6 3.49 15.26 -11.54
C TYR A 6 2.66 16.37 -12.17
N ALA A 7 2.15 16.18 -13.39
CA ALA A 7 1.03 16.94 -13.85
C ALA A 7 -0.20 16.55 -13.02
N PRO A 8 -0.90 17.49 -12.35
CA PRO A 8 -2.09 17.19 -11.57
C PRO A 8 -3.21 16.65 -12.45
N GLY A 9 -4.01 15.70 -11.92
CA GLY A 9 -5.21 15.15 -12.58
C GLY A 9 -5.04 13.76 -13.21
N GLU A 10 -5.98 13.39 -14.08
CA GLU A 10 -6.05 12.07 -14.75
C GLU A 10 -4.78 11.59 -15.46
N PRO A 11 -3.97 12.47 -16.11
CA PRO A 11 -2.75 12.03 -16.76
C PRO A 11 -1.74 11.34 -15.83
N ARG A 12 -1.77 11.68 -14.51
CA ARG A 12 -0.93 11.05 -13.50
C ARG A 12 -1.38 9.63 -13.19
N ALA A 13 -2.68 9.42 -12.98
CA ALA A 13 -3.23 8.11 -12.66
C ALA A 13 -2.95 7.09 -13.79
N ALA A 14 -3.15 7.49 -15.05
CA ALA A 14 -2.87 6.66 -16.20
C ALA A 14 -1.39 6.27 -16.28
N LYS A 15 -0.46 7.22 -16.14
CA LYS A 15 1.00 6.97 -16.18
C LYS A 15 1.47 6.08 -15.05
N VAL A 16 0.92 6.25 -13.85
CA VAL A 16 1.20 5.40 -12.69
C VAL A 16 0.70 3.99 -12.93
N ASN A 17 -0.50 3.83 -13.51
CA ASN A 17 -1.03 2.54 -13.91
C ASN A 17 -0.14 1.84 -14.92
N ASP A 18 0.28 2.53 -15.99
CA ASP A 18 1.15 1.98 -17.03
C ASP A 18 2.49 1.51 -16.45
N LEU A 19 3.05 2.30 -15.53
CA LEU A 19 4.26 1.96 -14.81
C LEU A 19 4.11 0.64 -14.04
N PHE A 20 3.07 0.54 -13.21
CA PHE A 20 2.83 -0.66 -12.41
C PHE A 20 2.44 -1.85 -13.27
N ALA A 21 1.69 -1.64 -14.35
CA ALA A 21 1.36 -2.69 -15.33
C ALA A 21 2.63 -3.29 -15.97
N ALA A 22 3.59 -2.44 -16.36
CA ALA A 22 4.83 -2.86 -16.98
C ALA A 22 5.71 -3.74 -16.05
N ILE A 23 5.68 -3.49 -14.75
CA ILE A 23 6.51 -4.21 -13.77
C ILE A 23 5.77 -5.30 -13.00
N ALA A 24 4.45 -5.48 -13.20
CA ALA A 24 3.59 -6.33 -12.37
C ALA A 24 4.16 -7.72 -12.08
N ARG A 25 4.68 -8.41 -13.10
CA ARG A 25 5.26 -9.77 -12.97
C ARG A 25 6.55 -9.81 -12.14
N ARG A 26 7.28 -8.70 -12.06
CA ARG A 26 8.57 -8.58 -11.34
C ARG A 26 8.45 -7.76 -10.07
N TYR A 27 7.26 -7.21 -9.80
CA TYR A 27 7.01 -6.27 -8.70
C TYR A 27 7.46 -6.81 -7.34
N ASP A 28 7.11 -8.06 -7.02
CA ASP A 28 7.46 -8.67 -5.74
C ASP A 28 8.99 -8.88 -5.63
N LEU A 29 9.65 -9.32 -6.70
CA LEU A 29 11.11 -9.47 -6.76
C LEU A 29 11.81 -8.12 -6.52
N LEU A 30 11.31 -7.07 -7.15
CA LEU A 30 11.87 -5.72 -7.02
C LEU A 30 11.71 -5.18 -5.59
N ASN A 31 10.55 -5.41 -4.98
CA ASN A 31 10.34 -5.07 -3.58
C ASN A 31 11.24 -5.89 -2.64
N ASP A 32 11.46 -7.17 -2.91
CA ASP A 32 12.39 -8.01 -2.16
C ASP A 32 13.81 -7.43 -2.24
N LEU A 33 14.30 -7.11 -3.44
CA LEU A 33 15.64 -6.55 -3.64
C LEU A 33 15.81 -5.19 -2.97
N GLN A 34 14.85 -4.26 -3.16
CA GLN A 34 14.92 -2.92 -2.59
C GLN A 34 14.83 -2.90 -1.07
N SER A 35 14.08 -3.82 -0.48
CA SER A 35 13.84 -3.88 0.96
C SER A 35 14.62 -4.98 1.67
N PHE A 36 15.48 -5.74 0.96
CA PHE A 36 16.10 -6.96 1.49
C PHE A 36 15.08 -7.92 2.13
N GLY A 37 13.90 -8.05 1.50
CA GLY A 37 12.79 -8.87 1.98
C GLY A 37 12.03 -8.31 3.18
N LEU A 38 12.44 -7.18 3.75
CA LEU A 38 11.82 -6.57 4.93
C LEU A 38 10.37 -6.14 4.71
N HIS A 39 9.99 -5.78 3.46
CA HIS A 39 8.60 -5.41 3.14
C HIS A 39 7.60 -6.51 3.52
N ARG A 40 7.98 -7.79 3.42
CA ARG A 40 7.14 -8.92 3.81
C ARG A 40 6.91 -8.98 5.31
N ARG A 41 7.94 -8.64 6.12
CA ARG A 41 7.85 -8.53 7.58
C ARG A 41 6.95 -7.36 7.99
N TRP A 42 7.08 -6.23 7.30
CA TRP A 42 6.24 -5.06 7.59
C TRP A 42 4.78 -5.31 7.24
N LYS A 43 4.47 -5.94 6.11
CA LYS A 43 3.10 -6.33 5.73
C LYS A 43 2.49 -7.32 6.75
N ARG A 44 3.28 -8.29 7.25
CA ARG A 44 2.84 -9.17 8.34
C ARG A 44 2.54 -8.39 9.63
N ARG A 45 3.36 -7.39 9.95
CA ARG A 45 3.12 -6.49 11.09
C ARG A 45 1.84 -5.69 10.93
N VAL A 46 1.54 -5.20 9.74
CA VAL A 46 0.25 -4.55 9.43
C VAL A 46 -0.91 -5.49 9.74
N ALA A 47 -0.88 -6.72 9.25
CA ALA A 47 -1.94 -7.71 9.50
C ALA A 47 -2.09 -8.04 11.01
N THR A 48 -1.00 -8.00 11.79
CA THR A 48 -1.05 -8.14 13.25
C THR A 48 -1.70 -6.91 13.91
N LEU A 49 -1.30 -5.70 13.53
CA LEU A 49 -1.86 -4.46 14.06
C LEU A 49 -3.35 -4.29 13.69
N ALA A 50 -3.73 -4.80 12.53
CA ALA A 50 -5.12 -4.85 12.08
C ALA A 50 -5.99 -5.77 12.94
N ALA A 51 -5.38 -6.64 13.80
CA ALA A 51 -6.06 -7.70 14.52
C ALA A 51 -6.95 -8.56 13.61
N ALA A 52 -6.47 -8.82 12.39
CA ALA A 52 -7.18 -9.68 11.45
C ALA A 52 -7.43 -11.04 12.07
N ALA A 53 -8.69 -11.48 12.05
CA ALA A 53 -9.19 -12.69 12.71
C ALA A 53 -10.32 -13.32 11.88
N PRO A 54 -10.69 -14.58 12.15
CA PRO A 54 -11.84 -15.22 11.52
C PRO A 54 -13.11 -14.38 11.65
N GLY A 55 -13.83 -14.23 10.53
CA GLY A 55 -15.07 -13.46 10.46
C GLY A 55 -14.91 -11.96 10.18
N ALA A 56 -13.76 -11.37 10.47
CA ALA A 56 -13.50 -9.95 10.16
C ALA A 56 -13.55 -9.69 8.64
N ARG A 57 -14.19 -8.61 8.23
CA ARG A 57 -14.22 -8.12 6.85
C ARG A 57 -13.09 -7.11 6.66
N ALA A 58 -12.14 -7.42 5.79
CA ALA A 58 -10.99 -6.58 5.51
C ALA A 58 -10.99 -6.07 4.07
N LEU A 59 -10.62 -4.80 3.90
CA LEU A 59 -10.35 -4.17 2.61
C LEU A 59 -8.88 -3.79 2.55
N ASP A 60 -8.20 -4.21 1.49
CA ASP A 60 -6.82 -3.81 1.19
C ASP A 60 -6.82 -2.95 -0.08
N LEU A 61 -6.54 -1.66 0.05
CA LEU A 61 -6.53 -0.69 -1.04
C LEU A 61 -5.16 -0.63 -1.71
N CYS A 62 -5.17 -0.40 -3.02
CA CYS A 62 -3.96 -0.45 -3.84
C CYS A 62 -3.21 -1.75 -3.60
N CYS A 63 -3.95 -2.86 -3.62
CA CYS A 63 -3.46 -4.16 -3.14
C CYS A 63 -2.35 -4.75 -4.02
N GLY A 64 -2.18 -4.26 -5.26
CA GLY A 64 -1.19 -4.72 -6.20
C GLY A 64 -1.29 -6.23 -6.45
N THR A 65 -0.20 -6.93 -6.28
CA THR A 65 -0.12 -8.41 -6.37
C THR A 65 -0.73 -9.15 -5.18
N GLY A 66 -1.37 -8.44 -4.24
CA GLY A 66 -2.17 -8.99 -3.16
C GLY A 66 -1.40 -9.38 -1.89
N ASP A 67 -0.13 -9.03 -1.73
CA ASP A 67 0.69 -9.48 -0.59
C ASP A 67 0.06 -9.22 0.78
N LEU A 68 -0.48 -8.00 0.98
CA LEU A 68 -1.11 -7.64 2.25
C LEU A 68 -2.49 -8.28 2.37
N ALA A 69 -3.27 -8.31 1.29
CA ALA A 69 -4.55 -9.02 1.25
C ALA A 69 -4.38 -10.50 1.62
N PHE A 70 -3.37 -11.19 1.08
CA PHE A 70 -3.04 -12.56 1.49
C PHE A 70 -2.60 -12.66 2.96
N ALA A 71 -1.89 -11.66 3.48
CA ALA A 71 -1.47 -11.67 4.88
C ALA A 71 -2.66 -11.54 5.84
N LEU A 72 -3.68 -10.75 5.49
CA LEU A 72 -4.94 -10.62 6.22
C LEU A 72 -5.77 -11.91 6.13
N ALA A 73 -5.93 -12.46 4.93
CA ALA A 73 -6.69 -13.69 4.70
C ALA A 73 -6.08 -14.91 5.43
N ARG A 74 -4.75 -15.03 5.49
CA ARG A 74 -4.08 -16.09 6.29
C ARG A 74 -4.39 -16.02 7.78
N ARG A 75 -4.89 -14.91 8.28
CA ARG A 75 -5.35 -14.76 9.66
C ARG A 75 -6.87 -15.01 9.81
N GLY A 76 -7.52 -15.44 8.74
CA GLY A 76 -8.93 -15.80 8.69
C GLY A 76 -9.88 -14.67 8.29
N ALA A 77 -9.38 -13.46 8.02
CA ALA A 77 -10.23 -12.37 7.58
C ALA A 77 -10.80 -12.61 6.18
N LYS A 78 -12.07 -12.28 5.97
CA LYS A 78 -12.70 -12.21 4.65
C LYS A 78 -12.19 -10.95 3.95
N THR A 79 -11.18 -11.11 3.10
CA THR A 79 -10.42 -9.99 2.55
C THR A 79 -10.83 -9.68 1.11
N THR A 80 -11.11 -8.40 0.84
CA THR A 80 -11.20 -7.84 -0.51
C THR A 80 -9.95 -7.00 -0.79
N GLY A 81 -9.28 -7.25 -1.91
CA GLY A 81 -8.23 -6.40 -2.45
C GLY A 81 -8.78 -5.55 -3.58
N LEU A 82 -8.55 -4.23 -3.52
CA LEU A 82 -8.93 -3.29 -4.54
C LEU A 82 -7.68 -2.65 -5.15
N ASP A 83 -7.58 -2.68 -6.48
CA ASP A 83 -6.51 -2.01 -7.21
C ASP A 83 -7.01 -1.41 -8.51
N PHE A 84 -6.38 -0.34 -8.95
CA PHE A 84 -6.71 0.30 -10.23
C PHE A 84 -6.11 -0.45 -11.42
N SER A 85 -5.00 -1.15 -11.22
CA SER A 85 -4.25 -1.85 -12.26
C SER A 85 -4.73 -3.28 -12.46
N GLU A 86 -5.39 -3.52 -13.59
CA GLU A 86 -5.84 -4.85 -13.99
C GLU A 86 -4.69 -5.86 -14.07
N LYS A 87 -3.51 -5.43 -14.56
CA LYS A 87 -2.33 -6.29 -14.66
C LYS A 87 -1.79 -6.74 -13.30
N MET A 88 -1.89 -5.89 -12.28
CA MET A 88 -1.57 -6.28 -10.91
C MET A 88 -2.56 -7.32 -10.37
N LEU A 89 -3.85 -7.13 -10.64
CA LEU A 89 -4.90 -8.06 -10.22
C LEU A 89 -4.78 -9.42 -10.92
N GLU A 90 -4.43 -9.46 -12.22
CA GLU A 90 -4.12 -10.71 -12.92
C GLU A 90 -3.04 -11.53 -12.18
N VAL A 91 -1.98 -10.88 -11.71
CA VAL A 91 -0.92 -11.54 -10.91
C VAL A 91 -1.45 -12.02 -9.57
N ALA A 92 -2.27 -11.21 -8.89
CA ALA A 92 -2.88 -11.58 -7.61
C ALA A 92 -3.80 -12.81 -7.74
N GLU A 93 -4.64 -12.85 -8.77
CA GLU A 93 -5.53 -13.99 -9.06
C GLU A 93 -4.75 -15.25 -9.44
N ALA A 94 -3.70 -15.12 -10.26
CA ALA A 94 -2.82 -16.25 -10.57
C ALA A 94 -2.18 -16.85 -9.31
N ARG A 95 -1.90 -16.02 -8.29
CA ARG A 95 -1.42 -16.49 -6.97
C ARG A 95 -2.47 -17.27 -6.21
N ILE A 96 -3.76 -16.89 -6.28
CA ILE A 96 -4.85 -17.70 -5.69
C ILE A 96 -4.86 -19.10 -6.30
N GLN A 97 -4.81 -19.21 -7.64
CA GLN A 97 -4.83 -20.52 -8.32
C GLN A 97 -3.64 -21.39 -7.91
N ARG A 98 -2.44 -20.80 -7.81
CA ARG A 98 -1.24 -21.52 -7.34
C ARG A 98 -1.37 -21.98 -5.88
N LEU A 99 -2.00 -21.19 -5.03
CA LEU A 99 -2.22 -21.56 -3.63
C LEU A 99 -3.25 -22.70 -3.52
N LYS A 100 -4.36 -22.62 -4.26
CA LYS A 100 -5.38 -23.68 -4.31
C LYS A 100 -4.79 -25.00 -4.79
N SER A 101 -3.95 -24.99 -5.84
CA SER A 101 -3.31 -26.21 -6.35
C SER A 101 -2.31 -26.83 -5.35
N ARG A 102 -1.64 -26.02 -4.53
CA ARG A 102 -0.65 -26.49 -3.53
C ARG A 102 -1.27 -26.91 -2.21
N THR A 103 -2.40 -26.34 -1.85
CA THR A 103 -3.11 -26.58 -0.59
C THR A 103 -4.61 -26.76 -0.86
N PRO A 104 -5.02 -27.82 -1.56
CA PRO A 104 -6.41 -27.99 -1.99
C PRO A 104 -7.40 -28.08 -0.83
N ASN A 105 -6.96 -28.54 0.34
CA ASN A 105 -7.78 -28.69 1.56
C ASN A 105 -7.66 -27.50 2.53
N SER A 106 -7.10 -26.37 2.09
CA SER A 106 -7.00 -25.19 2.96
C SER A 106 -8.40 -24.63 3.26
N GLN A 107 -8.72 -24.50 4.53
CA GLN A 107 -9.97 -23.85 5.01
C GLN A 107 -9.81 -22.32 5.15
N LEU A 108 -8.61 -21.78 4.91
CA LEU A 108 -8.41 -20.34 4.99
C LEU A 108 -9.07 -19.64 3.79
N PRO A 109 -9.76 -18.51 4.03
CA PRO A 109 -10.40 -17.78 2.94
C PRO A 109 -9.34 -17.24 1.97
N ALA A 110 -9.58 -17.41 0.67
CA ALA A 110 -8.80 -16.71 -0.35
C ALA A 110 -9.30 -15.25 -0.44
N PRO A 111 -8.41 -14.27 -0.67
CA PRO A 111 -8.85 -12.91 -0.97
C PRO A 111 -9.69 -12.88 -2.25
N ASN A 112 -10.65 -11.96 -2.31
CA ASN A 112 -11.32 -11.57 -3.54
C ASN A 112 -10.67 -10.31 -4.08
N PHE A 113 -10.43 -10.21 -5.39
CA PHE A 113 -9.81 -9.06 -6.00
C PHE A 113 -10.80 -8.34 -6.94
N ILE A 114 -10.86 -7.03 -6.82
CA ILE A 114 -11.72 -6.18 -7.66
C ILE A 114 -10.94 -4.98 -8.20
N ARG A 115 -11.28 -4.56 -9.41
CA ARG A 115 -10.77 -3.32 -9.98
C ARG A 115 -11.56 -2.13 -9.45
N GLY A 116 -10.85 -1.07 -9.04
CA GLY A 116 -11.49 0.17 -8.58
C GLY A 116 -10.49 1.25 -8.19
N ASP A 117 -11.02 2.46 -7.99
CA ASP A 117 -10.25 3.61 -7.50
C ASP A 117 -10.36 3.71 -5.98
N ALA A 118 -9.21 3.80 -5.31
CA ALA A 118 -9.16 4.00 -3.86
C ALA A 118 -9.66 5.38 -3.41
N GLN A 119 -9.85 6.32 -4.34
CA GLN A 119 -10.45 7.63 -4.09
C GLN A 119 -11.97 7.65 -4.28
N GLN A 120 -12.55 6.55 -4.78
CA GLN A 120 -13.98 6.32 -4.95
C GLN A 120 -14.28 4.84 -4.75
N ILE A 121 -14.23 4.39 -3.50
CA ILE A 121 -14.36 2.97 -3.15
C ILE A 121 -15.80 2.49 -3.42
N PRO A 122 -16.01 1.42 -4.24
CA PRO A 122 -17.33 0.95 -4.66
C PRO A 122 -18.02 0.09 -3.57
N PHE A 123 -18.00 0.55 -2.34
CA PHE A 123 -18.67 -0.07 -1.20
C PHE A 123 -19.42 0.97 -0.37
N PRO A 124 -20.54 0.57 0.25
CA PRO A 124 -21.28 1.44 1.16
C PRO A 124 -20.44 1.87 2.37
N ASP A 125 -20.90 2.90 3.05
CA ASP A 125 -20.37 3.32 4.34
C ASP A 125 -20.41 2.18 5.33
N ASN A 126 -19.48 2.15 6.28
CA ASN A 126 -19.46 1.21 7.39
C ASN A 126 -19.49 -0.27 6.95
N SER A 127 -18.72 -0.64 5.93
CA SER A 127 -18.71 -1.99 5.33
C SER A 127 -17.64 -2.92 5.90
N PHE A 128 -16.54 -2.38 6.43
CA PHE A 128 -15.34 -3.15 6.78
C PHE A 128 -14.89 -2.93 8.22
N ASP A 129 -14.41 -4.01 8.84
CA ASP A 129 -13.82 -4.01 10.19
C ASP A 129 -12.33 -3.59 10.14
N ILE A 130 -11.69 -3.78 8.98
CA ILE A 130 -10.29 -3.48 8.74
C ILE A 130 -10.15 -2.82 7.38
N VAL A 131 -9.47 -1.68 7.30
CA VAL A 131 -9.11 -1.03 6.03
C VAL A 131 -7.61 -0.77 6.02
N THR A 132 -6.91 -1.32 5.03
CA THR A 132 -5.45 -1.20 4.90
C THR A 132 -5.05 -0.60 3.57
N VAL A 133 -3.89 0.04 3.53
CA VAL A 133 -3.17 0.38 2.30
C VAL A 133 -1.68 0.19 2.52
N GLY A 134 -1.03 -0.50 1.58
CA GLY A 134 0.42 -0.72 1.62
C GLY A 134 1.12 -0.17 0.40
N TYR A 135 1.95 0.87 0.56
CA TYR A 135 2.72 1.55 -0.51
C TYR A 135 1.90 2.22 -1.60
N GLY A 136 0.60 2.34 -1.42
CA GLY A 136 -0.32 2.85 -2.43
C GLY A 136 -0.73 4.31 -2.22
N LEU A 137 -0.80 4.77 -0.97
CA LEU A 137 -1.39 6.07 -0.63
C LEU A 137 -0.68 7.23 -1.33
N ARG A 138 0.66 7.21 -1.40
CA ARG A 138 1.47 8.22 -2.08
C ARG A 138 1.25 8.29 -3.59
N ASN A 139 0.67 7.24 -4.18
CA ASN A 139 0.44 7.12 -5.62
C ASN A 139 -0.92 7.69 -6.04
N LEU A 140 -1.84 7.91 -5.11
CA LEU A 140 -3.14 8.51 -5.38
C LEU A 140 -2.99 9.96 -5.84
N ALA A 141 -3.93 10.44 -6.63
CA ALA A 141 -3.99 11.84 -7.02
C ALA A 141 -4.22 12.74 -5.81
N SER A 142 -5.11 12.34 -4.89
CA SER A 142 -5.26 12.89 -3.55
C SER A 142 -5.17 11.78 -2.51
N TRP A 143 -4.10 11.80 -1.72
CA TRP A 143 -3.94 10.87 -0.60
C TRP A 143 -4.94 11.19 0.53
N GLU A 144 -5.35 12.45 0.66
CA GLU A 144 -6.37 12.89 1.62
C GLU A 144 -7.71 12.24 1.30
N ARG A 145 -8.10 12.29 0.02
CA ARG A 145 -9.35 11.66 -0.44
C ARG A 145 -9.32 10.16 -0.24
N GLY A 146 -8.18 9.52 -0.48
CA GLY A 146 -7.99 8.10 -0.17
C GLY A 146 -8.23 7.77 1.31
N LEU A 147 -7.72 8.60 2.24
CA LEU A 147 -7.98 8.43 3.68
C LEU A 147 -9.44 8.71 4.06
N GLU A 148 -10.10 9.67 3.43
CA GLU A 148 -11.53 9.95 3.62
C GLU A 148 -12.39 8.75 3.21
N GLU A 149 -12.09 8.14 2.07
CA GLU A 149 -12.76 6.94 1.60
C GLU A 149 -12.50 5.73 2.51
N MET A 150 -11.24 5.56 2.98
CA MET A 150 -10.93 4.54 4.00
C MET A 150 -11.79 4.73 5.24
N PHE A 151 -11.92 5.96 5.74
CA PHE A 151 -12.75 6.27 6.89
C PHE A 151 -14.23 6.04 6.63
N ARG A 152 -14.73 6.43 5.45
CA ARG A 152 -16.13 6.26 5.06
C ARG A 152 -16.54 4.79 5.09
N VAL A 153 -15.76 3.91 4.44
CA VAL A 153 -16.11 2.49 4.34
C VAL A 153 -15.80 1.68 5.60
N ALA A 154 -15.02 2.24 6.52
CA ALA A 154 -14.73 1.62 7.82
C ALA A 154 -15.95 1.69 8.74
N ARG A 155 -16.25 0.61 9.48
CA ARG A 155 -17.29 0.58 10.51
C ARG A 155 -16.85 1.34 11.77
N PRO A 156 -17.79 1.77 12.63
CA PRO A 156 -17.44 2.09 14.01
C PRO A 156 -16.63 0.96 14.66
N GLY A 157 -15.54 1.31 15.34
CA GLY A 157 -14.58 0.37 15.91
C GLY A 157 -13.56 -0.23 14.91
N ALA A 158 -13.68 0.04 13.63
CA ALA A 158 -12.76 -0.49 12.62
C ALA A 158 -11.35 0.10 12.70
N ARG A 159 -10.37 -0.69 12.28
CA ARG A 159 -8.96 -0.28 12.22
C ARG A 159 -8.55 0.15 10.82
N LEU A 160 -7.95 1.35 10.75
CA LEU A 160 -7.37 1.90 9.55
C LEU A 160 -5.84 1.86 9.67
N ILE A 161 -5.16 1.26 8.68
CA ILE A 161 -3.70 1.12 8.73
C ILE A 161 -3.09 1.47 7.38
N VAL A 162 -2.12 2.36 7.42
CA VAL A 162 -1.32 2.80 6.27
C VAL A 162 0.12 2.40 6.48
N LEU A 163 0.68 1.61 5.57
CA LEU A 163 2.11 1.35 5.46
C LEU A 163 2.64 2.06 4.23
N ASP A 164 3.52 3.02 4.40
CA ASP A 164 4.14 3.71 3.27
C ASP A 164 5.55 4.20 3.62
N PHE A 165 6.24 4.73 2.63
CA PHE A 165 7.51 5.41 2.82
C PHE A 165 7.34 6.58 3.79
N GLY A 166 8.36 6.75 4.65
CA GLY A 166 8.42 7.85 5.60
C GLY A 166 9.51 8.86 5.26
N LYS A 167 9.55 9.90 6.08
CA LYS A 167 10.66 10.87 6.09
C LYS A 167 11.35 10.77 7.45
N PRO A 168 12.59 10.24 7.51
CA PRO A 168 13.34 10.14 8.77
C PRO A 168 13.42 11.49 9.50
N PRO A 169 13.14 11.55 10.81
CA PRO A 169 13.25 12.79 11.58
C PRO A 169 14.71 13.25 11.72
N ASN A 170 15.66 12.31 11.83
CA ASN A 170 17.08 12.62 11.88
C ASN A 170 17.56 13.10 10.51
N ALA A 171 18.15 14.32 10.47
CA ALA A 171 18.56 14.96 9.22
C ALA A 171 19.70 14.21 8.49
N LEU A 172 20.68 13.68 9.25
CA LEU A 172 21.79 12.90 8.67
C LEU A 172 21.29 11.60 8.08
N TRP A 173 20.49 10.84 8.84
CA TRP A 173 19.88 9.62 8.36
C TRP A 173 18.99 9.87 7.14
N ARG A 174 18.19 10.93 7.15
CA ARG A 174 17.37 11.34 6.01
C ARG A 174 18.21 11.61 4.77
N LYS A 175 19.34 12.32 4.91
CA LYS A 175 20.27 12.59 3.80
C LYS A 175 20.86 11.29 3.23
N LEU A 176 21.33 10.40 4.09
CA LEU A 176 21.87 9.08 3.69
C LEU A 176 20.81 8.23 2.97
N TYR A 177 19.62 8.16 3.53
CA TYR A 177 18.49 7.42 2.98
C TYR A 177 18.10 7.92 1.59
N PHE A 178 17.90 9.23 1.40
CA PHE A 178 17.57 9.79 0.10
C PHE A 178 18.72 9.67 -0.92
N THR A 179 19.98 9.75 -0.47
CA THR A 179 21.14 9.50 -1.34
C THR A 179 21.17 8.03 -1.78
N HIS A 180 20.95 7.11 -0.86
CA HIS A 180 20.83 5.68 -1.19
C HIS A 180 19.72 5.45 -2.24
N LEU A 181 18.53 6.00 -2.04
CA LEU A 181 17.43 5.86 -3.00
C LEU A 181 17.77 6.46 -4.37
N LYS A 182 18.47 7.60 -4.42
CA LYS A 182 18.89 8.24 -5.69
C LYS A 182 19.84 7.36 -6.51
N ILE A 183 20.62 6.51 -5.86
CA ILE A 183 21.59 5.63 -6.52
C ILE A 183 20.97 4.26 -6.78
N SER A 184 20.42 3.61 -5.74
CA SER A 184 19.95 2.23 -5.83
C SER A 184 18.70 2.06 -6.70
N VAL A 185 17.77 3.02 -6.63
CA VAL A 185 16.49 2.91 -7.32
C VAL A 185 16.66 2.93 -8.85
N PRO A 186 17.38 3.89 -9.47
CA PRO A 186 17.63 3.88 -10.92
C PRO A 186 18.48 2.67 -11.35
N LEU A 187 19.48 2.27 -10.54
CA LEU A 187 20.34 1.13 -10.85
C LEU A 187 19.54 -0.18 -10.92
N ILE A 188 18.69 -0.43 -9.94
CA ILE A 188 17.81 -1.60 -9.92
C ILE A 188 16.82 -1.54 -11.10
N GLY A 189 16.26 -0.37 -11.40
CA GLY A 189 15.37 -0.17 -12.54
C GLY A 189 16.05 -0.49 -13.88
N TRP A 190 17.29 -0.05 -14.06
CA TRP A 190 18.05 -0.33 -15.25
C TRP A 190 18.39 -1.84 -15.38
N LEU A 191 18.89 -2.46 -14.31
CA LEU A 191 19.31 -3.87 -14.31
C LEU A 191 18.15 -4.86 -14.52
N PHE A 192 16.99 -4.58 -13.92
CA PHE A 192 15.90 -5.56 -13.85
C PHE A 192 14.69 -5.24 -14.75
N CYS A 193 14.54 -4.01 -15.19
CA CYS A 193 13.37 -3.58 -15.98
C CYS A 193 13.73 -2.87 -17.30
N GLY A 194 15.01 -2.60 -17.54
CA GLY A 194 15.43 -1.86 -18.75
C GLY A 194 14.91 -0.42 -18.81
N ASN A 195 14.27 0.08 -17.75
CA ASN A 195 13.65 1.41 -17.70
C ASN A 195 13.97 2.13 -16.39
N ALA A 196 15.00 2.97 -16.41
CA ALA A 196 15.40 3.80 -15.28
C ALA A 196 14.34 4.87 -14.91
N GLN A 197 13.52 5.32 -15.86
CA GLN A 197 12.52 6.37 -15.62
C GLN A 197 11.36 5.88 -14.75
N ALA A 198 10.98 4.61 -14.86
CA ALA A 198 9.97 3.98 -14.04
C ALA A 198 10.29 4.09 -12.54
N TYR A 199 11.58 4.06 -12.20
CA TYR A 199 12.05 4.12 -10.82
C TYR A 199 12.33 5.53 -10.33
N ALA A 200 12.64 6.49 -11.22
CA ALA A 200 12.70 7.91 -10.88
C ALA A 200 11.36 8.42 -10.28
N TYR A 201 10.25 7.79 -10.65
CA TYR A 201 8.93 8.06 -10.08
C TYR A 201 8.88 7.86 -8.55
N ILE A 202 9.53 6.83 -8.02
CA ILE A 202 9.52 6.57 -6.55
C ILE A 202 10.10 7.77 -5.81
N LEU A 203 11.26 8.26 -6.26
CA LEU A 203 11.89 9.44 -5.64
C LEU A 203 11.03 10.69 -5.75
N GLU A 204 10.40 10.88 -6.90
CA GLU A 204 9.55 12.02 -7.13
C GLU A 204 8.27 11.97 -6.30
N SER A 205 7.63 10.79 -6.21
CA SER A 205 6.47 10.59 -5.34
C SER A 205 6.80 10.88 -3.88
N LEU A 206 8.00 10.53 -3.41
CA LEU A 206 8.44 10.79 -2.04
C LEU A 206 8.69 12.27 -1.73
N LYS A 207 9.07 13.09 -2.73
CA LYS A 207 9.23 14.54 -2.52
C LYS A 207 7.90 15.21 -2.24
N HIS A 208 6.84 14.81 -2.95
CA HIS A 208 5.51 15.40 -2.89
C HIS A 208 4.63 14.78 -1.79
N PHE A 209 4.88 13.53 -1.41
CA PHE A 209 4.14 12.89 -0.34
C PHE A 209 4.58 13.45 1.02
N PRO A 210 3.65 13.94 1.84
CA PRO A 210 4.00 14.59 3.11
C PRO A 210 4.45 13.62 4.20
N ALA A 211 4.32 12.30 3.96
CA ALA A 211 4.74 11.19 4.81
C ALA A 211 3.95 11.04 6.13
N GLN A 212 4.52 10.29 7.06
CA GLN A 212 3.82 9.73 8.22
C GLN A 212 3.19 10.75 9.16
N LEU A 213 3.80 11.92 9.33
CA LEU A 213 3.26 12.92 10.28
C LEU A 213 1.99 13.58 9.75
N ALA A 214 1.96 13.91 8.46
CA ALA A 214 0.77 14.49 7.85
C ALA A 214 -0.35 13.44 7.71
N VAL A 215 -0.02 12.18 7.37
CA VAL A 215 -1.00 11.09 7.40
C VAL A 215 -1.62 10.95 8.79
N ALA A 216 -0.82 11.00 9.87
CA ALA A 216 -1.33 10.97 11.23
C ALA A 216 -2.16 12.21 11.57
N GLY A 217 -1.78 13.39 11.07
CA GLY A 217 -2.57 14.64 11.18
C GLY A 217 -3.95 14.46 10.56
N LYS A 218 -4.01 14.06 9.28
CA LYS A 218 -5.29 13.82 8.58
C LYS A 218 -6.14 12.74 9.26
N MET A 219 -5.54 11.68 9.80
CA MET A 219 -6.28 10.69 10.59
C MET A 219 -6.94 11.30 11.83
N ARG A 220 -6.26 12.24 12.53
CA ARG A 220 -6.85 12.96 13.67
C ARG A 220 -7.94 13.94 13.24
N ASP A 221 -7.77 14.63 12.11
CA ASP A 221 -8.78 15.52 11.54
C ASP A 221 -10.06 14.76 11.19
N LEU A 222 -9.93 13.51 10.71
CA LEU A 222 -11.03 12.56 10.49
C LEU A 222 -11.59 11.97 11.80
N LYS A 223 -11.11 12.43 12.97
CA LYS A 223 -11.54 11.99 14.30
C LYS A 223 -11.27 10.52 14.61
N LEU A 224 -10.25 9.93 13.97
CA LEU A 224 -9.79 8.59 14.36
C LEU A 224 -9.22 8.63 15.78
N ALA A 225 -9.60 7.66 16.58
CA ALA A 225 -9.03 7.43 17.92
C ALA A 225 -7.72 6.64 17.83
N ASN A 226 -6.93 6.67 18.90
CA ASN A 226 -5.71 5.86 19.07
C ASN A 226 -4.71 6.01 17.91
N VAL A 227 -4.64 7.20 17.29
CA VAL A 227 -3.73 7.45 16.16
C VAL A 227 -2.27 7.32 16.60
N ARG A 228 -1.55 6.37 15.99
CA ARG A 228 -0.14 6.08 16.26
C ARG A 228 0.68 6.06 14.99
N VAL A 229 1.94 6.47 15.12
CA VAL A 229 2.97 6.36 14.08
C VAL A 229 4.05 5.42 14.55
N ILE A 230 4.28 4.36 13.81
CA ILE A 230 5.33 3.37 14.08
C ILE A 230 6.41 3.55 13.02
N ASN A 231 7.51 4.17 13.39
CA ASN A 231 8.65 4.33 12.51
C ASN A 231 9.41 3.01 12.35
N LEU A 232 9.76 2.69 11.12
CA LEU A 232 10.55 1.53 10.73
C LEU A 232 11.84 2.04 10.06
N LEU A 233 12.96 1.38 10.28
CA LEU A 233 14.27 1.81 9.77
C LEU A 233 14.53 3.30 10.04
N GLY A 234 14.37 3.74 11.29
CA GLY A 234 14.59 5.14 11.67
C GLY A 234 13.66 6.14 10.97
N GLY A 235 12.49 5.71 10.49
CA GLY A 235 11.51 6.54 9.81
C GLY A 235 11.61 6.55 8.29
N ALA A 236 12.47 5.72 7.69
CA ALA A 236 12.50 5.50 6.24
C ALA A 236 11.20 4.88 5.71
N MET A 237 10.57 4.07 6.55
CA MET A 237 9.25 3.51 6.38
C MET A 237 8.41 3.79 7.61
N ALA A 238 7.10 3.85 7.50
CA ALA A 238 6.22 4.06 8.63
C ALA A 238 4.90 3.29 8.50
N ILE A 239 4.36 2.92 9.66
CA ILE A 239 2.99 2.44 9.77
C ILE A 239 2.21 3.47 10.57
N ASN A 240 1.18 4.04 9.94
CA ASN A 240 0.17 4.83 10.62
C ASN A 240 -1.03 3.94 10.91
N CYS A 241 -1.54 3.98 12.12
CA CYS A 241 -2.74 3.25 12.50
C CYS A 241 -3.65 4.10 13.37
N GLY A 242 -4.96 3.90 13.23
CA GLY A 242 -6.00 4.54 14.02
C GLY A 242 -7.26 3.71 14.01
N GLU A 243 -8.22 4.05 14.85
CA GLU A 243 -9.49 3.34 15.01
C GLU A 243 -10.64 4.32 14.77
N LYS A 244 -11.64 3.93 13.99
CA LYS A 244 -12.86 4.73 13.85
C LYS A 244 -13.64 4.64 15.16
N PRO A 245 -14.03 5.76 15.79
CA PRO A 245 -14.83 5.73 17.00
C PRO A 245 -16.12 4.91 16.84
N ALA A 246 -16.58 4.32 17.94
CA ALA A 246 -17.84 3.57 18.00
C ALA A 246 -19.05 4.51 17.88
#